data_dbc6b985269472affb8275da6fd5e18b
#
_entry.id   dbc6b985269472affb8275da6fd5e18b
#
_cell.length_a   1.000
_cell.length_b   1.000
_cell.length_c   1.000
_cell.angle_alpha   90.00
_cell.angle_beta   90.00
_cell.angle_gamma   90.00
#
_symmetry.space_group_name_H-M   'P 1'
#
loop_
_entity.id
_entity.type
_entity.pdbx_description
1 polymer ?
#
loop_
_entity_poly.entity_id
_entity_poly.type
_entity_poly.pdbx_seq_one_letter_code
_entity_poly.pdbx_strand_id
1 'polypeptide(L)'
;MCIRDRPYGFIIHEGKYLLGQQVDDKERVDFVGMTRSGNLIAGNYNKKELHDLGVTEGLTFGPPLIMNGKKVIRSGDGGWGISPRSAIGQKKDGTMMFLVIDGRQPGYSIGATLVDVQNIMYEKGAYIAANLDGGSSTTLYYNGNVVNKPADLLGERMIPTAFIVK
;
A
#
# COMPACT_ATOMS: atom_id res chain seq x y z
N MET A 1 -0.09 -5.63 -7.46
CA MET A 1 0.07 -7.09 -7.33
C MET A 1 1.26 -7.53 -8.17
N CYS A 2 2.19 -8.26 -7.58
CA CYS A 2 3.33 -8.77 -8.33
C CYS A 2 3.04 -10.21 -8.73
N ILE A 3 3.07 -10.50 -10.03
CA ILE A 3 3.01 -11.87 -10.52
C ILE A 3 4.44 -12.27 -10.86
N ARG A 4 5.04 -13.18 -10.07
CA ARG A 4 6.41 -13.67 -10.25
C ARG A 4 7.42 -12.53 -10.37
N ASP A 5 7.47 -11.64 -9.37
CA ASP A 5 8.42 -10.54 -9.25
C ASP A 5 8.34 -9.47 -10.36
N ARG A 6 7.25 -9.45 -11.14
CA ARG A 6 6.95 -8.40 -12.10
C ARG A 6 5.80 -7.53 -11.60
N PRO A 7 5.97 -6.21 -11.52
CA PRO A 7 4.88 -5.31 -11.18
C PRO A 7 3.83 -5.32 -12.29
N TYR A 8 2.55 -5.15 -11.90
CA TYR A 8 1.42 -5.04 -12.82
C TYR A 8 0.79 -3.65 -12.71
N GLY A 9 0.20 -3.17 -13.80
CA GLY A 9 -0.48 -1.88 -13.86
C GLY A 9 0.48 -0.71 -13.99
N PHE A 10 0.28 0.35 -13.22
CA PHE A 10 1.06 1.57 -13.30
C PHE A 10 2.13 1.63 -12.21
N ILE A 11 3.33 2.10 -12.59
CA ILE A 11 4.34 2.64 -11.67
C ILE A 11 4.67 4.03 -12.17
N ILE A 12 4.53 5.02 -11.29
CA ILE A 12 4.86 6.42 -11.55
C ILE A 12 5.99 6.83 -10.61
N HIS A 13 7.02 7.44 -11.15
CA HIS A 13 8.14 8.03 -10.42
C HIS A 13 8.52 9.35 -11.06
N GLU A 14 8.65 10.41 -10.25
CA GLU A 14 8.88 11.78 -10.71
C GLU A 14 7.89 12.24 -11.81
N GLY A 15 6.64 11.80 -11.70
CA GLY A 15 5.58 12.10 -12.66
C GLY A 15 5.68 11.36 -14.00
N LYS A 16 6.60 10.40 -14.14
CA LYS A 16 6.79 9.58 -15.34
C LYS A 16 6.33 8.15 -15.10
N TYR A 17 5.67 7.56 -16.10
CA TYR A 17 5.32 6.14 -16.06
C TYR A 17 6.57 5.29 -16.31
N LEU A 18 7.04 4.58 -15.30
CA LEU A 18 8.07 3.55 -15.44
C LEU A 18 7.48 2.23 -15.95
N LEU A 19 6.21 1.99 -15.63
CA LEU A 19 5.44 0.84 -16.10
C LEU A 19 4.00 1.28 -16.41
N GLY A 20 3.35 0.57 -17.33
CA GLY A 20 1.94 0.80 -17.67
C GLY A 20 1.71 1.69 -18.88
N GLN A 21 2.74 1.98 -19.68
CA GLN A 21 2.59 2.77 -20.91
C GLN A 21 1.60 2.10 -21.90
N GLN A 22 1.58 0.76 -21.93
CA GLN A 22 0.72 -0.06 -22.80
C GLN A 22 -0.68 -0.32 -22.24
N VAL A 23 -0.95 0.08 -21.00
CA VAL A 23 -2.29 -0.08 -20.41
C VAL A 23 -3.25 0.90 -21.07
N ASP A 24 -4.47 0.44 -21.39
CA ASP A 24 -5.50 1.29 -22.00
C ASP A 24 -5.80 2.51 -21.09
N ASP A 25 -5.92 3.68 -21.70
CA ASP A 25 -6.14 4.95 -20.96
C ASP A 25 -7.48 4.97 -20.19
N LYS A 26 -8.42 4.13 -20.57
CA LYS A 26 -9.72 3.96 -19.90
C LYS A 26 -9.69 2.89 -18.81
N GLU A 27 -8.66 2.03 -18.80
CA GLU A 27 -8.55 0.99 -17.80
C GLU A 27 -8.36 1.62 -16.40
N ARG A 28 -9.17 1.15 -15.47
CA ARG A 28 -9.12 1.61 -14.08
C ARG A 28 -8.47 0.56 -13.21
N VAL A 29 -7.53 0.98 -12.39
CA VAL A 29 -6.80 0.11 -11.47
C VAL A 29 -6.84 0.67 -10.05
N ASP A 30 -6.76 -0.19 -9.06
CA ASP A 30 -6.49 0.26 -7.70
C ASP A 30 -5.07 0.83 -7.65
N PHE A 31 -4.97 2.06 -7.19
CA PHE A 31 -3.72 2.80 -7.18
C PHE A 31 -3.52 3.51 -5.84
N VAL A 32 -2.28 3.56 -5.41
CA VAL A 32 -1.83 4.34 -4.26
C VAL A 32 -0.61 5.16 -4.64
N GLY A 33 -0.62 6.44 -4.31
CA GLY A 33 0.47 7.34 -4.68
C GLY A 33 0.37 8.71 -4.07
N MET A 34 1.40 9.53 -4.35
CA MET A 34 1.52 10.90 -3.88
C MET A 34 1.36 11.88 -5.03
N THR A 35 0.61 12.93 -4.79
CA THR A 35 0.52 14.08 -5.69
C THR A 35 1.70 15.03 -5.47
N ARG A 36 1.93 15.94 -6.43
CA ARG A 36 2.94 17.01 -6.31
C ARG A 36 2.71 17.91 -5.10
N SER A 37 1.48 18.05 -4.63
CA SER A 37 1.14 18.81 -3.43
C SER A 37 1.38 18.07 -2.12
N GLY A 38 1.92 16.85 -2.15
CA GLY A 38 2.20 16.03 -0.96
C GLY A 38 0.98 15.32 -0.39
N ASN A 39 -0.11 15.20 -1.16
CA ASN A 39 -1.29 14.46 -0.72
C ASN A 39 -1.22 13.00 -1.17
N LEU A 40 -1.43 12.08 -0.23
CA LEU A 40 -1.64 10.68 -0.55
C LEU A 40 -3.00 10.52 -1.21
N ILE A 41 -3.05 9.74 -2.28
CA ILE A 41 -4.29 9.27 -2.89
C ILE A 41 -4.34 7.75 -2.86
N ALA A 42 -5.53 7.20 -2.67
CA ALA A 42 -5.78 5.76 -2.76
C ALA A 42 -7.19 5.55 -3.30
N GLY A 43 -7.33 4.70 -4.30
CA GLY A 43 -8.61 4.47 -4.96
C GLY A 43 -8.45 3.81 -6.31
N ASN A 44 -9.52 3.82 -7.08
CA ASN A 44 -9.56 3.23 -8.41
C ASN A 44 -9.48 4.35 -9.47
N TYR A 45 -8.39 4.39 -10.23
CA TYR A 45 -8.07 5.47 -11.16
C TYR A 45 -7.65 4.95 -12.53
N ASN A 46 -7.90 5.76 -13.57
CA ASN A 46 -7.30 5.61 -14.89
C ASN A 46 -6.12 6.59 -15.08
N LYS A 47 -5.39 6.45 -16.19
CA LYS A 47 -4.22 7.30 -16.48
C LYS A 47 -4.53 8.80 -16.49
N LYS A 48 -5.66 9.18 -17.12
CA LYS A 48 -6.04 10.60 -17.22
C LYS A 48 -6.27 11.21 -15.84
N GLU A 49 -7.00 10.51 -14.98
CA GLU A 49 -7.27 10.96 -13.61
C GLU A 49 -5.99 11.12 -12.78
N LEU A 50 -5.06 10.16 -12.89
CA LEU A 50 -3.76 10.24 -12.21
C LEU A 50 -2.93 11.45 -12.69
N HIS A 51 -2.94 11.71 -13.99
CA HIS A 51 -2.30 12.88 -14.57
C HIS A 51 -2.95 14.19 -14.08
N ASP A 52 -4.28 14.27 -14.15
CA ASP A 52 -5.04 15.47 -13.76
C ASP A 52 -4.90 15.78 -12.26
N LEU A 53 -4.73 14.74 -11.42
CA LEU A 53 -4.41 14.86 -9.98
C LEU A 53 -2.96 15.27 -9.71
N GLY A 54 -2.12 15.31 -10.73
CA GLY A 54 -0.70 15.66 -10.58
C GLY A 54 0.10 14.65 -9.78
N VAL A 55 -0.16 13.35 -10.00
CA VAL A 55 0.56 12.27 -9.31
C VAL A 55 2.02 12.28 -9.73
N THR A 56 2.93 12.24 -8.76
CA THR A 56 4.37 12.18 -8.99
C THR A 56 4.98 10.85 -8.60
N GLU A 57 4.43 10.19 -7.59
CA GLU A 57 4.92 8.90 -7.09
C GLU A 57 3.74 7.95 -6.87
N GLY A 58 3.90 6.68 -7.20
CA GLY A 58 2.88 5.70 -6.87
C GLY A 58 2.90 4.46 -7.73
N LEU A 59 2.02 3.54 -7.37
CA LEU A 59 1.93 2.24 -8.03
C LEU A 59 0.52 1.65 -7.92
N THR A 60 0.23 0.74 -8.84
CA THR A 60 -0.97 -0.08 -8.79
C THR A 60 -0.88 -1.04 -7.61
N PHE A 61 -1.66 -0.77 -6.58
CA PHE A 61 -1.89 -1.65 -5.45
C PHE A 61 -3.16 -1.25 -4.69
N GLY A 62 -3.67 -2.17 -3.88
CA GLY A 62 -4.86 -1.94 -3.06
C GLY A 62 -5.25 -3.15 -2.22
N PRO A 63 -6.47 -3.18 -1.73
CA PRO A 63 -7.50 -2.16 -1.92
C PRO A 63 -7.27 -0.90 -1.08
N PRO A 64 -7.96 0.24 -1.40
CA PRO A 64 -8.06 1.35 -0.47
C PRO A 64 -8.78 0.89 0.80
N LEU A 65 -8.35 1.38 1.94
CA LEU A 65 -8.89 1.02 3.27
C LEU A 65 -9.67 2.19 3.88
N ILE A 66 -9.16 3.41 3.73
CA ILE A 66 -9.78 4.63 4.22
C ILE A 66 -9.74 5.67 3.10
N MET A 67 -10.89 6.27 2.81
CA MET A 67 -11.03 7.35 1.83
C MET A 67 -11.78 8.52 2.47
N ASN A 68 -11.16 9.70 2.48
CA ASN A 68 -11.74 10.91 3.06
C ASN A 68 -12.23 10.72 4.51
N GLY A 69 -11.44 10.02 5.32
CA GLY A 69 -11.75 9.73 6.72
C GLY A 69 -12.86 8.70 6.93
N LYS A 70 -13.25 7.97 5.89
CA LYS A 70 -14.30 6.92 5.99
C LYS A 70 -13.71 5.55 5.67
N LYS A 71 -14.06 4.55 6.47
CA LYS A 71 -13.73 3.15 6.25
C LYS A 71 -14.38 2.64 4.95
N VAL A 72 -13.61 1.96 4.11
CA VAL A 72 -14.07 1.44 2.81
C VAL A 72 -14.68 0.04 2.97
N ILE A 73 -14.03 -0.84 3.75
CA ILE A 73 -14.53 -2.20 4.00
C ILE A 73 -15.62 -2.10 5.09
N ARG A 74 -16.85 -2.45 4.73
CA ARG A 74 -18.03 -2.29 5.61
C ARG A 74 -18.48 -3.60 6.26
N SER A 75 -18.07 -4.75 5.73
CA SER A 75 -18.45 -6.08 6.23
C SER A 75 -17.39 -7.12 5.87
N GLY A 76 -17.38 -8.21 6.63
CA GLY A 76 -16.42 -9.30 6.43
C GLY A 76 -14.99 -8.93 6.86
N ASP A 77 -14.01 -9.69 6.39
CA ASP A 77 -12.58 -9.54 6.70
C ASP A 77 -11.78 -8.77 5.62
N GLY A 78 -12.47 -8.35 4.55
CA GLY A 78 -11.88 -7.75 3.35
C GLY A 78 -11.47 -8.75 2.28
N GLY A 79 -11.77 -10.04 2.47
CA GLY A 79 -11.64 -11.09 1.44
C GLY A 79 -10.23 -11.66 1.23
N TRP A 80 -9.24 -11.25 2.02
CA TRP A 80 -7.84 -11.68 1.87
C TRP A 80 -7.33 -12.53 3.04
N GLY A 81 -8.21 -12.89 3.98
CA GLY A 81 -7.90 -13.71 5.16
C GLY A 81 -6.87 -13.06 6.10
N ILE A 82 -6.32 -13.87 7.02
CA ILE A 82 -5.29 -13.47 7.98
C ILE A 82 -3.91 -13.66 7.37
N SER A 83 -3.08 -12.62 7.38
CA SER A 83 -1.73 -12.63 6.79
C SER A 83 -0.86 -11.50 7.39
N PRO A 84 0.48 -11.56 7.26
CA PRO A 84 1.31 -10.37 7.45
C PRO A 84 0.81 -9.24 6.54
N ARG A 85 0.80 -8.01 7.03
CA ARG A 85 0.23 -6.85 6.32
C ARG A 85 1.18 -5.67 6.29
N SER A 86 1.14 -4.95 5.17
CA SER A 86 1.74 -3.63 5.02
C SER A 86 0.67 -2.65 4.58
N ALA A 87 0.72 -1.44 5.11
CA ALA A 87 -0.20 -0.37 4.72
C ALA A 87 0.48 0.99 4.80
N ILE A 88 0.01 1.90 3.97
CA ILE A 88 0.39 3.31 3.97
C ILE A 88 -0.85 4.17 4.21
N GLY A 89 -0.70 5.28 4.90
CA GLY A 89 -1.77 6.24 5.08
C GLY A 89 -1.27 7.64 5.34
N GLN A 90 -2.18 8.59 5.29
CA GLN A 90 -1.92 9.98 5.61
C GLN A 90 -3.03 10.54 6.47
N LYS A 91 -2.66 11.29 7.50
CA LYS A 91 -3.59 12.08 8.30
C LYS A 91 -4.00 13.35 7.57
N LYS A 92 -5.05 14.01 8.06
CA LYS A 92 -5.54 15.26 7.47
C LYS A 92 -4.53 16.42 7.57
N ASP A 93 -3.62 16.37 8.54
CA ASP A 93 -2.54 17.35 8.72
C ASP A 93 -1.30 17.08 7.83
N GLY A 94 -1.35 16.05 6.97
CA GLY A 94 -0.26 15.65 6.10
C GLY A 94 0.70 14.60 6.69
N THR A 95 0.57 14.25 7.98
CA THR A 95 1.44 13.23 8.61
C THR A 95 1.32 11.89 7.91
N MET A 96 2.43 11.35 7.41
CA MET A 96 2.49 10.03 6.80
C MET A 96 2.52 8.93 7.86
N MET A 97 1.90 7.81 7.53
CA MET A 97 1.79 6.63 8.39
C MET A 97 2.20 5.38 7.61
N PHE A 98 3.10 4.61 8.18
CA PHE A 98 3.48 3.28 7.70
C PHE A 98 3.11 2.26 8.76
N LEU A 99 2.39 1.21 8.36
CA LEU A 99 2.00 0.11 9.23
C LEU A 99 2.51 -1.18 8.65
N VAL A 100 3.18 -1.97 9.47
CA VAL A 100 3.46 -3.38 9.21
C VAL A 100 2.93 -4.22 10.36
N ILE A 101 2.39 -5.38 10.04
CA ILE A 101 1.92 -6.39 11.00
C ILE A 101 2.57 -7.71 10.61
N ASP A 102 3.39 -8.23 11.49
CA ASP A 102 3.99 -9.55 11.32
C ASP A 102 2.93 -10.64 11.33
N GLY A 103 3.23 -11.81 10.77
CA GLY A 103 2.29 -12.91 10.75
C GLY A 103 2.92 -14.21 10.23
N ARG A 104 2.10 -15.25 10.13
CA ARG A 104 2.52 -16.62 9.74
C ARG A 104 3.59 -17.23 10.66
N GLN A 105 3.66 -16.76 11.90
CA GLN A 105 4.64 -17.19 12.90
C GLN A 105 3.89 -17.63 14.17
N PRO A 106 3.48 -18.91 14.28
CA PRO A 106 2.79 -19.44 15.46
C PRO A 106 3.58 -19.16 16.75
N GLY A 107 2.88 -18.75 17.80
CA GLY A 107 3.48 -18.35 19.08
C GLY A 107 4.01 -16.92 19.12
N TYR A 108 4.07 -16.21 17.97
CA TYR A 108 4.45 -14.79 17.90
C TYR A 108 3.34 -13.94 17.28
N SER A 109 3.06 -14.11 16.02
CA SER A 109 1.98 -13.41 15.31
C SER A 109 1.42 -14.26 14.18
N ILE A 110 0.09 -14.36 14.09
CA ILE A 110 -0.57 -15.01 12.94
C ILE A 110 -0.84 -14.04 11.80
N GLY A 111 -0.83 -12.75 12.07
CA GLY A 111 -1.16 -11.68 11.11
C GLY A 111 -2.50 -11.01 11.40
N ALA A 112 -3.00 -10.29 10.40
CA ALA A 112 -4.23 -9.52 10.49
C ALA A 112 -5.07 -9.64 9.22
N THR A 113 -6.37 -9.38 9.34
CA THR A 113 -7.28 -9.17 8.21
C THR A 113 -7.13 -7.75 7.65
N LEU A 114 -7.68 -7.46 6.48
CA LEU A 114 -7.72 -6.08 5.96
C LEU A 114 -8.60 -5.16 6.83
N VAL A 115 -9.62 -5.72 7.46
CA VAL A 115 -10.47 -4.95 8.39
C VAL A 115 -9.70 -4.55 9.65
N ASP A 116 -8.85 -5.43 10.18
CA ASP A 116 -7.98 -5.09 11.32
C ASP A 116 -7.03 -3.94 10.95
N VAL A 117 -6.37 -4.04 9.78
CA VAL A 117 -5.51 -2.97 9.26
C VAL A 117 -6.27 -1.66 9.10
N GLN A 118 -7.46 -1.71 8.50
CA GLN A 118 -8.34 -0.54 8.34
C GLN A 118 -8.69 0.08 9.70
N ASN A 119 -9.03 -0.73 10.69
CA ASN A 119 -9.40 -0.26 12.02
C ASN A 119 -8.22 0.41 12.72
N ILE A 120 -7.05 -0.22 12.70
CA ILE A 120 -5.82 0.35 13.28
C ILE A 120 -5.49 1.70 12.63
N MET A 121 -5.49 1.78 11.29
CA MET A 121 -5.20 3.02 10.56
C MET A 121 -6.23 4.10 10.88
N TYR A 122 -7.50 3.74 10.96
CA TYR A 122 -8.59 4.67 11.31
C TYR A 122 -8.44 5.22 12.75
N GLU A 123 -8.18 4.36 13.73
CA GLU A 123 -7.97 4.74 15.12
C GLU A 123 -6.73 5.62 15.32
N LYS A 124 -5.72 5.44 14.49
CA LYS A 124 -4.52 6.29 14.46
C LYS A 124 -4.74 7.62 13.71
N GLY A 125 -5.95 7.85 13.17
CA GLY A 125 -6.35 9.11 12.56
C GLY A 125 -6.03 9.23 11.07
N ALA A 126 -5.86 8.13 10.34
CA ALA A 126 -5.70 8.18 8.91
C ALA A 126 -6.92 8.81 8.22
N TYR A 127 -6.67 9.74 7.33
CA TYR A 127 -7.67 10.35 6.45
C TYR A 127 -7.77 9.61 5.11
N ILE A 128 -6.62 9.16 4.60
CA ILE A 128 -6.46 8.24 3.48
C ILE A 128 -5.61 7.07 3.95
N ALA A 129 -5.94 5.84 3.55
CA ALA A 129 -5.10 4.66 3.74
C ALA A 129 -5.34 3.62 2.67
N ALA A 130 -4.27 2.89 2.31
CA ALA A 130 -4.31 1.77 1.39
C ALA A 130 -3.50 0.58 1.93
N ASN A 131 -3.95 -0.62 1.57
CA ASN A 131 -3.16 -1.82 1.72
C ASN A 131 -2.02 -1.83 0.69
N LEU A 132 -0.86 -2.32 1.10
CA LEU A 132 0.29 -2.60 0.25
C LEU A 132 0.56 -4.11 0.18
N ASP A 133 1.61 -4.50 -0.56
CA ASP A 133 2.02 -5.90 -0.63
C ASP A 133 2.40 -6.42 0.76
N GLY A 134 1.75 -7.50 1.14
CA GLY A 134 1.86 -8.13 2.44
C GLY A 134 2.51 -9.52 2.37
N GLY A 135 2.14 -10.38 3.31
CA GLY A 135 2.69 -11.74 3.35
C GLY A 135 4.20 -11.72 3.55
N SER A 136 4.94 -12.48 2.75
CA SER A 136 6.41 -12.52 2.81
C SER A 136 7.09 -11.21 2.37
N SER A 137 6.34 -10.26 1.75
CA SER A 137 6.86 -8.94 1.37
C SER A 137 6.76 -7.91 2.48
N THR A 138 6.14 -8.26 3.62
CA THR A 138 5.97 -7.35 4.76
C THR A 138 7.31 -7.06 5.41
N THR A 139 7.90 -5.91 5.08
CA THR A 139 9.18 -5.48 5.62
C THR A 139 9.16 -3.97 5.85
N LEU A 140 9.59 -3.54 7.03
CA LEU A 140 9.83 -2.15 7.37
C LEU A 140 11.30 -1.97 7.75
N TYR A 141 11.99 -1.15 6.95
CA TYR A 141 13.38 -0.81 7.18
C TYR A 141 13.47 0.61 7.74
N TYR A 142 14.17 0.77 8.84
CA TYR A 142 14.38 2.05 9.49
C TYR A 142 15.78 2.15 10.10
N ASN A 143 16.46 3.25 9.85
CA ASN A 143 17.77 3.58 10.42
C ASN A 143 18.80 2.44 10.35
N GLY A 144 18.94 1.85 9.15
CA GLY A 144 19.92 0.78 8.92
C GLY A 144 19.48 -0.62 9.32
N ASN A 145 18.25 -0.81 9.80
CA ASN A 145 17.76 -2.08 10.30
C ASN A 145 16.35 -2.40 9.82
N VAL A 146 16.06 -3.71 9.66
CA VAL A 146 14.69 -4.21 9.56
C VAL A 146 14.09 -4.21 10.96
N VAL A 147 12.96 -3.49 11.13
CA VAL A 147 12.36 -3.28 12.47
C VAL A 147 11.21 -4.23 12.78
N ASN A 148 10.74 -5.01 11.79
CA ASN A 148 9.76 -6.07 11.97
C ASN A 148 10.40 -7.45 11.79
N LYS A 149 9.63 -8.53 11.92
CA LYS A 149 10.08 -9.90 11.71
C LYS A 149 9.43 -10.49 10.47
N PRO A 150 10.12 -10.42 9.29
CA PRO A 150 9.59 -10.96 8.04
C PRO A 150 9.18 -12.43 8.15
N ALA A 151 8.12 -12.81 7.44
CA ALA A 151 7.55 -14.16 7.53
C ALA A 151 8.26 -15.20 6.65
N ASP A 152 9.24 -14.80 5.85
CA ASP A 152 10.03 -15.71 5.03
C ASP A 152 11.13 -16.36 5.87
N LEU A 153 11.31 -17.68 5.71
CA LEU A 153 12.33 -18.44 6.44
C LEU A 153 13.75 -18.04 6.06
N LEU A 154 13.94 -17.50 4.87
CA LEU A 154 15.23 -17.03 4.36
C LEU A 154 15.47 -15.53 4.65
N GLY A 155 14.59 -14.89 5.43
CA GLY A 155 14.64 -13.47 5.73
C GLY A 155 13.84 -12.61 4.78
N GLU A 156 14.42 -11.51 4.29
CA GLU A 156 13.73 -10.58 3.39
C GLU A 156 13.68 -11.14 1.96
N ARG A 157 12.49 -11.12 1.37
CA ARG A 157 12.38 -11.46 -0.06
C ARG A 157 12.70 -10.26 -0.95
N MET A 158 13.17 -10.52 -2.15
CA MET A 158 13.30 -9.48 -3.18
C MET A 158 11.93 -8.96 -3.59
N ILE A 159 11.79 -7.64 -3.62
CA ILE A 159 10.57 -6.93 -4.03
C ILE A 159 10.92 -5.94 -5.14
N PRO A 160 10.03 -5.72 -6.12
CA PRO A 160 10.32 -4.83 -7.25
C PRO A 160 10.15 -3.35 -6.92
N THR A 161 9.43 -3.01 -5.86
CA THR A 161 9.10 -1.63 -5.49
C THR A 161 8.97 -1.47 -3.98
N ALA A 162 9.29 -0.27 -3.48
CA ALA A 162 9.09 0.12 -2.09
C ALA A 162 8.70 1.60 -2.01
N PHE A 163 7.96 1.99 -0.97
CA PHE A 163 7.83 3.39 -0.58
C PHE A 163 9.03 3.78 0.28
N ILE A 164 9.67 4.89 -0.06
CA ILE A 164 10.87 5.40 0.60
C ILE A 164 10.60 6.80 1.09
N VAL A 165 11.02 7.09 2.32
CA VAL A 165 11.08 8.45 2.87
C VAL A 165 12.53 8.89 2.85
N LYS A 166 12.80 10.03 2.22
CA LYS A 166 14.13 10.67 2.14
C LYS A 166 14.23 11.80 3.13
#